data_0f80e8d57c7146f61728cf8b6c36a4eb
#
_entry.id   0f80e8d57c7146f61728cf8b6c36a4eb
#
_cell.length_a   1.000
_cell.length_b   1.000
_cell.length_c   1.000
_cell.angle_alpha   90.00
_cell.angle_beta   90.00
_cell.angle_gamma   90.00
#
_symmetry.space_group_name_H-M   'P 1'
#
loop_
_entity.id
_entity.type
_entity.pdbx_description
1 polymer ?
#
loop_
_entity_poly.entity_id
_entity_poly.type
_entity_poly.pdbx_seq_one_letter_code
_entity_poly.pdbx_strand_id
1 'polypeptide(L)'
;KKHCSNVDIVHHLAGITKVPRTKEEASSFNDEKIKLVAEQGTQNILDAIPSHCKIIMPSTHVVYEGINEIKKNILEDEKTFPILSYAKSKDFNEKQLKKSGKNFVILRLGSVYGFSSDTMRIDIMPNLFSKITSQNGVLKLFSGGKQLKSLVPLIDVARCFKFMEE
;
A
#
# COMPACT_ATOMS: atom_id res chain seq x y z
N LYS A 1 16.62 -16.31 -7.05
CA LYS A 1 16.13 -17.44 -7.85
C LYS A 1 16.08 -18.74 -7.04
N LYS A 2 17.16 -19.12 -6.30
CA LYS A 2 17.26 -20.41 -5.58
C LYS A 2 16.10 -20.67 -4.59
N HIS A 3 15.53 -19.65 -3.96
CA HIS A 3 14.43 -19.78 -2.98
C HIS A 3 13.03 -19.58 -3.56
N CYS A 4 12.91 -19.26 -4.84
CA CYS A 4 11.64 -18.98 -5.50
C CYS A 4 11.24 -20.04 -6.54
N SER A 5 12.06 -21.08 -6.73
CA SER A 5 11.83 -22.08 -7.79
C SER A 5 10.73 -23.10 -7.48
N ASN A 6 10.34 -23.20 -6.22
CA ASN A 6 9.35 -24.19 -5.77
C ASN A 6 8.34 -23.54 -4.79
N VAL A 7 7.68 -22.48 -5.26
CA VAL A 7 6.68 -21.74 -4.48
C VAL A 7 5.39 -21.63 -5.28
N ASP A 8 4.27 -21.84 -4.63
CA ASP A 8 2.94 -21.75 -5.23
C ASP A 8 2.35 -20.35 -5.06
N ILE A 9 2.68 -19.68 -3.96
CA ILE A 9 2.13 -18.35 -3.62
C ILE A 9 3.26 -17.44 -3.13
N VAL A 10 3.23 -16.19 -3.58
CA VAL A 10 4.09 -15.12 -3.09
C VAL A 10 3.26 -13.95 -2.59
N HIS A 11 3.43 -13.61 -1.33
CA HIS A 11 2.92 -12.36 -0.76
C HIS A 11 3.98 -11.27 -0.98
N HIS A 12 3.79 -10.43 -1.98
CA HIS A 12 4.72 -9.36 -2.32
C HIS A 12 4.48 -8.12 -1.44
N LEU A 13 4.92 -8.19 -0.18
CA LEU A 13 4.74 -7.13 0.81
C LEU A 13 5.89 -6.10 0.82
N ALA A 14 7.01 -6.42 0.21
CA ALA A 14 8.20 -5.56 0.23
C ALA A 14 7.97 -4.26 -0.54
N GLY A 15 8.38 -3.15 0.05
CA GLY A 15 8.27 -1.83 -0.57
C GLY A 15 8.61 -0.70 0.39
N ILE A 16 8.90 0.47 -0.15
CA ILE A 16 9.10 1.69 0.64
C ILE A 16 7.75 2.39 0.75
N THR A 17 7.21 2.43 1.97
CA THR A 17 5.85 2.95 2.25
C THR A 17 5.85 4.33 2.92
N LYS A 18 7.04 4.87 3.25
CA LYS A 18 7.14 6.19 3.87
C LYS A 18 6.73 7.26 2.85
N VAL A 19 5.78 8.09 3.23
CA VAL A 19 5.30 9.23 2.46
C VAL A 19 5.73 10.49 3.21
N PRO A 20 6.37 11.48 2.55
CA PRO A 20 6.75 12.72 3.20
C PRO A 20 5.50 13.48 3.67
N ARG A 21 5.60 14.10 4.85
CA ARG A 21 4.51 14.85 5.48
C ARG A 21 4.70 16.34 5.41
N THR A 22 5.97 16.76 5.31
CA THR A 22 6.36 18.17 5.21
C THR A 22 7.14 18.40 3.93
N LYS A 23 7.28 19.69 3.55
CA LYS A 23 8.08 20.06 2.38
C LYS A 23 9.56 19.74 2.58
N GLU A 24 10.06 19.88 3.82
CA GLU A 24 11.43 19.54 4.19
C GLU A 24 11.68 18.04 4.08
N GLU A 25 10.74 17.21 4.56
CA GLU A 25 10.82 15.76 4.37
C GLU A 25 10.79 15.39 2.89
N ALA A 26 9.96 16.05 2.08
CA ALA A 26 9.87 15.80 0.64
C ALA A 26 11.19 16.13 -0.08
N SER A 27 11.89 17.18 0.32
CA SER A 27 13.19 17.57 -0.27
C SER A 27 14.32 16.57 0.03
N SER A 28 14.22 15.84 1.14
CA SER A 28 15.17 14.80 1.55
C SER A 28 14.77 13.38 1.07
N PHE A 29 13.60 13.26 0.47
CA PHE A 29 13.01 11.98 0.09
C PHE A 29 13.56 11.54 -1.26
N ASN A 30 14.18 10.36 -1.30
CA ASN A 30 14.74 9.83 -2.53
C ASN A 30 13.65 9.11 -3.35
N ASP A 31 12.94 9.85 -4.18
CA ASP A 31 11.90 9.34 -5.08
C ASP A 31 12.45 8.28 -6.06
N GLU A 32 13.70 8.42 -6.49
CA GLU A 32 14.37 7.44 -7.35
C GLU A 32 14.54 6.10 -6.65
N LYS A 33 14.87 6.13 -5.36
CA LYS A 33 14.97 4.89 -4.56
C LYS A 33 13.63 4.20 -4.39
N ILE A 34 12.55 4.97 -4.17
CA ILE A 34 11.19 4.40 -4.10
C ILE A 34 10.86 3.71 -5.41
N LYS A 35 11.08 4.41 -6.52
CA LYS A 35 10.85 3.92 -7.87
C LYS A 35 11.67 2.65 -8.14
N LEU A 36 12.97 2.70 -7.90
CA LEU A 36 13.87 1.57 -8.14
C LEU A 36 13.46 0.34 -7.33
N VAL A 37 13.21 0.50 -6.03
CA VAL A 37 12.81 -0.62 -5.15
C VAL A 37 11.45 -1.19 -5.58
N ALA A 38 10.50 -0.35 -5.94
CA ALA A 38 9.18 -0.80 -6.35
C ALA A 38 9.24 -1.48 -7.73
N GLU A 39 9.75 -0.79 -8.75
CA GLU A 39 9.68 -1.26 -10.14
C GLU A 39 10.62 -2.43 -10.37
N GLN A 40 11.91 -2.28 -10.05
CA GLN A 40 12.90 -3.34 -10.23
C GLN A 40 12.71 -4.51 -9.26
N GLY A 41 12.33 -4.20 -8.00
CA GLY A 41 12.03 -5.23 -7.00
C GLY A 41 10.87 -6.12 -7.42
N THR A 42 9.79 -5.54 -7.92
CA THR A 42 8.65 -6.31 -8.46
C THR A 42 9.06 -7.11 -9.69
N GLN A 43 9.81 -6.53 -10.62
CA GLN A 43 10.28 -7.24 -11.80
C GLN A 43 11.18 -8.44 -11.42
N ASN A 44 12.08 -8.26 -10.46
CA ASN A 44 12.95 -9.35 -9.99
C ASN A 44 12.15 -10.53 -9.39
N ILE A 45 11.04 -10.24 -8.71
CA ILE A 45 10.14 -11.29 -8.21
C ILE A 45 9.47 -11.99 -9.39
N LEU A 46 8.88 -11.24 -10.32
CA LEU A 46 8.21 -11.78 -11.51
C LEU A 46 9.14 -12.72 -12.33
N ASP A 47 10.42 -12.36 -12.47
CA ASP A 47 11.42 -13.13 -13.19
C ASP A 47 11.92 -14.35 -12.41
N ALA A 48 11.74 -14.36 -11.09
CA ALA A 48 12.26 -15.42 -10.22
C ALA A 48 11.25 -16.52 -9.92
N ILE A 49 9.96 -16.22 -9.95
CA ILE A 49 8.90 -17.16 -9.58
C ILE A 49 8.45 -18.04 -10.77
N PRO A 50 7.97 -19.28 -10.50
CA PRO A 50 7.41 -20.14 -11.54
C PRO A 50 6.18 -19.55 -12.22
N SER A 51 5.84 -20.05 -13.41
CA SER A 51 4.66 -19.59 -14.16
C SER A 51 3.35 -19.87 -13.44
N HIS A 52 3.25 -20.95 -12.68
CA HIS A 52 2.06 -21.34 -11.93
C HIS A 52 1.88 -20.54 -10.63
N CYS A 53 2.91 -19.85 -10.16
CA CYS A 53 2.88 -19.13 -8.88
C CYS A 53 1.86 -17.98 -8.89
N LYS A 54 1.02 -17.94 -7.87
CA LYS A 54 0.11 -16.82 -7.60
C LYS A 54 0.82 -15.70 -6.83
N ILE A 55 0.69 -14.46 -7.27
CA ILE A 55 1.21 -13.30 -6.55
C ILE A 55 0.06 -12.55 -5.89
N ILE A 56 0.15 -12.30 -4.58
CA ILE A 56 -0.78 -11.46 -3.85
C ILE A 56 -0.04 -10.19 -3.44
N MET A 57 -0.45 -9.04 -3.97
CA MET A 57 0.23 -7.76 -3.75
C MET A 57 -0.70 -6.73 -3.15
N PRO A 58 -0.35 -6.13 -1.99
CA PRO A 58 -1.03 -4.96 -1.48
C PRO A 58 -0.69 -3.74 -2.33
N SER A 59 -1.70 -3.17 -2.94
CA SER A 59 -1.71 -1.85 -3.51
C SER A 59 -2.37 -0.87 -2.52
N THR A 60 -2.84 0.25 -2.97
CA THR A 60 -3.28 1.33 -2.10
C THR A 60 -4.43 2.13 -2.71
N HIS A 61 -5.35 2.62 -1.87
CA HIS A 61 -6.39 3.56 -2.27
C HIS A 61 -5.83 4.92 -2.75
N VAL A 62 -4.60 5.28 -2.35
CA VAL A 62 -3.99 6.55 -2.80
C VAL A 62 -3.64 6.58 -4.29
N VAL A 63 -3.82 5.49 -5.04
CA VAL A 63 -3.79 5.55 -6.51
C VAL A 63 -4.89 6.45 -7.09
N TYR A 64 -5.88 6.80 -6.29
CA TYR A 64 -6.98 7.71 -6.62
C TYR A 64 -6.86 9.13 -6.04
N GLU A 65 -5.71 9.48 -5.43
CA GLU A 65 -5.54 10.75 -4.70
C GLU A 65 -5.69 12.02 -5.56
N GLY A 66 -5.53 11.89 -6.87
CA GLY A 66 -5.71 12.99 -7.82
C GLY A 66 -7.14 13.25 -8.27
N ILE A 67 -8.12 12.52 -7.74
CA ILE A 67 -9.54 12.82 -7.99
C ILE A 67 -9.91 14.06 -7.17
N ASN A 68 -10.35 15.12 -7.85
CA ASN A 68 -10.61 16.43 -7.24
C ASN A 68 -11.99 16.55 -6.60
N GLU A 69 -12.81 15.51 -6.67
CA GLU A 69 -14.18 15.48 -6.12
C GLU A 69 -14.37 14.28 -5.19
N ILE A 70 -15.40 14.37 -4.33
CA ILE A 70 -15.79 13.22 -3.52
C ILE A 70 -16.52 12.22 -4.41
N LYS A 71 -15.86 11.10 -4.69
CA LYS A 71 -16.41 10.00 -5.46
C LYS A 71 -16.71 8.83 -4.54
N LYS A 72 -17.94 8.32 -4.59
CA LYS A 72 -18.39 7.14 -3.84
C LYS A 72 -18.38 5.93 -4.78
N ASN A 73 -18.26 4.74 -4.19
CA ASN A 73 -18.34 3.45 -4.90
C ASN A 73 -17.34 3.37 -6.08
N ILE A 74 -16.08 3.72 -5.82
CA ILE A 74 -15.02 3.57 -6.81
C ILE A 74 -14.80 2.07 -7.05
N LEU A 75 -14.91 1.64 -8.30
CA LEU A 75 -14.68 0.26 -8.71
C LEU A 75 -13.21 0.03 -9.09
N GLU A 76 -12.82 -1.23 -9.21
CA GLU A 76 -11.44 -1.64 -9.46
C GLU A 76 -10.94 -1.28 -10.87
N ASP A 77 -11.84 -1.12 -11.83
CA ASP A 77 -11.57 -0.70 -13.21
C ASP A 77 -11.52 0.84 -13.39
N GLU A 78 -11.87 1.58 -12.34
CA GLU A 78 -11.83 3.05 -12.38
C GLU A 78 -10.41 3.54 -12.63
N LYS A 79 -10.31 4.60 -13.45
CA LYS A 79 -9.04 5.22 -13.80
C LYS A 79 -8.30 5.74 -12.58
N THR A 80 -7.03 5.39 -12.45
CA THR A 80 -6.15 5.86 -11.39
C THR A 80 -5.56 7.25 -11.70
N PHE A 81 -5.35 8.06 -10.65
CA PHE A 81 -4.76 9.39 -10.73
C PHE A 81 -3.71 9.57 -9.61
N PRO A 82 -2.62 8.78 -9.63
CA PRO A 82 -1.62 8.86 -8.58
C PRO A 82 -0.79 10.15 -8.69
N ILE A 83 -0.60 10.86 -7.58
CA ILE A 83 0.19 12.10 -7.50
C ILE A 83 1.56 11.83 -6.89
N LEU A 84 1.58 11.24 -5.69
CA LEU A 84 2.81 10.98 -4.94
C LEU A 84 3.61 9.81 -5.52
N SER A 85 4.92 9.85 -5.36
CA SER A 85 5.84 8.81 -5.88
C SER A 85 5.49 7.42 -5.39
N TYR A 86 5.04 7.27 -4.14
CA TYR A 86 4.55 6.00 -3.62
C TYR A 86 3.32 5.50 -4.40
N ALA A 87 2.33 6.36 -4.64
CA ALA A 87 1.12 5.99 -5.38
C ALA A 87 1.44 5.65 -6.84
N LYS A 88 2.32 6.44 -7.49
CA LYS A 88 2.81 6.17 -8.85
C LYS A 88 3.53 4.83 -8.94
N SER A 89 4.36 4.50 -7.96
CA SER A 89 5.07 3.21 -7.90
C SER A 89 4.10 2.04 -7.74
N LYS A 90 3.08 2.17 -6.89
CA LYS A 90 2.05 1.13 -6.74
C LYS A 90 1.21 0.95 -8.02
N ASP A 91 0.79 2.02 -8.65
CA ASP A 91 0.08 1.99 -9.94
C ASP A 91 0.94 1.34 -11.04
N PHE A 92 2.23 1.62 -11.06
CA PHE A 92 3.18 0.97 -11.97
C PHE A 92 3.29 -0.54 -11.69
N ASN A 93 3.41 -0.94 -10.42
CA ASN A 93 3.46 -2.36 -10.05
C ASN A 93 2.17 -3.11 -10.44
N GLU A 94 0.99 -2.49 -10.29
CA GLU A 94 -0.26 -3.08 -10.78
C GLU A 94 -0.20 -3.35 -12.29
N LYS A 95 0.34 -2.41 -13.05
CA LYS A 95 0.52 -2.55 -14.51
C LYS A 95 1.55 -3.63 -14.87
N GLN A 96 2.63 -3.76 -14.08
CA GLN A 96 3.61 -4.85 -14.26
C GLN A 96 2.93 -6.22 -14.05
N LEU A 97 2.18 -6.39 -12.95
CA LEU A 97 1.48 -7.64 -12.68
C LEU A 97 0.48 -7.98 -13.78
N LYS A 98 -0.35 -7.03 -14.20
CA LYS A 98 -1.32 -7.22 -15.29
C LYS A 98 -0.68 -7.65 -16.61
N LYS A 99 0.55 -7.21 -16.88
CA LYS A 99 1.31 -7.54 -18.10
C LYS A 99 2.16 -8.81 -17.97
N SER A 100 2.34 -9.34 -16.77
CA SER A 100 3.29 -10.41 -16.49
C SER A 100 2.88 -11.79 -17.01
N GLY A 101 1.60 -11.99 -17.32
CA GLY A 101 1.02 -13.30 -17.63
C GLY A 101 0.94 -14.26 -16.44
N LYS A 102 1.31 -13.81 -15.22
CA LYS A 102 1.22 -14.60 -13.99
C LYS A 102 -0.19 -14.55 -13.42
N ASN A 103 -0.53 -15.51 -12.57
CA ASN A 103 -1.73 -15.43 -11.73
C ASN A 103 -1.47 -14.40 -10.61
N PHE A 104 -2.37 -13.43 -10.44
CA PHE A 104 -2.17 -12.39 -9.44
C PHE A 104 -3.48 -11.93 -8.78
N VAL A 105 -3.32 -11.41 -7.56
CA VAL A 105 -4.34 -10.65 -6.84
C VAL A 105 -3.74 -9.32 -6.41
N ILE A 106 -4.45 -8.22 -6.67
CA ILE A 106 -4.08 -6.87 -6.26
C ILE A 106 -5.11 -6.37 -5.26
N LEU A 107 -4.66 -6.01 -4.06
CA LEU A 107 -5.53 -5.50 -2.99
C LEU A 107 -5.25 -4.00 -2.80
N ARG A 108 -6.14 -3.12 -3.27
CA ARG A 108 -6.07 -1.67 -3.05
C ARG A 108 -6.56 -1.32 -1.65
N LEU A 109 -5.67 -1.45 -0.68
CA LEU A 109 -6.00 -1.28 0.74
C LEU A 109 -6.30 0.18 1.09
N GLY A 110 -7.26 0.39 1.98
CA GLY A 110 -7.43 1.63 2.74
C GLY A 110 -6.25 1.86 3.70
N SER A 111 -6.36 2.88 4.55
CA SER A 111 -5.36 3.10 5.61
C SER A 111 -5.45 1.99 6.65
N VAL A 112 -4.46 1.11 6.64
CA VAL A 112 -4.39 -0.04 7.55
C VAL A 112 -4.00 0.44 8.94
N TYR A 113 -4.80 0.09 9.95
CA TYR A 113 -4.54 0.43 11.35
C TYR A 113 -4.69 -0.78 12.26
N GLY A 114 -4.14 -0.71 13.46
CA GLY A 114 -4.26 -1.75 14.47
C GLY A 114 -2.99 -1.90 15.29
N PHE A 115 -3.08 -2.75 16.29
CA PHE A 115 -1.98 -3.06 17.19
C PHE A 115 -1.05 -4.12 16.57
N SER A 116 0.25 -3.96 16.84
CA SER A 116 1.27 -4.99 16.62
C SER A 116 2.31 -4.89 17.74
N SER A 117 2.71 -6.02 18.30
CA SER A 117 3.73 -6.09 19.34
C SER A 117 5.13 -5.74 18.83
N ASP A 118 5.41 -6.08 17.58
CA ASP A 118 6.76 -5.94 17.03
C ASP A 118 6.97 -4.60 16.32
N THR A 119 6.14 -4.32 15.32
CA THR A 119 6.23 -3.09 14.54
C THR A 119 4.85 -2.51 14.28
N MET A 120 4.57 -1.35 14.86
CA MET A 120 3.32 -0.63 14.63
C MET A 120 3.59 0.75 14.05
N ARG A 121 2.95 1.07 12.95
CA ARG A 121 2.98 2.43 12.40
C ARG A 121 2.12 3.35 13.25
N ILE A 122 2.76 4.06 14.18
CA ILE A 122 2.09 5.05 15.03
C ILE A 122 1.56 6.24 14.24
N ASP A 123 2.14 6.51 13.10
CA ASP A 123 1.80 7.66 12.26
C ASP A 123 0.52 7.51 11.43
N ILE A 124 -0.09 6.35 11.42
CA ILE A 124 -1.44 6.16 10.85
C ILE A 124 -2.47 6.81 11.79
N MET A 125 -3.39 7.56 11.20
CA MET A 125 -4.30 8.43 11.95
C MET A 125 -5.00 7.74 13.15
N PRO A 126 -5.65 6.56 13.04
CA PRO A 126 -6.27 5.94 14.20
C PRO A 126 -5.28 5.56 15.31
N ASN A 127 -4.10 5.02 14.94
CA ASN A 127 -3.06 4.65 15.89
C ASN A 127 -2.49 5.89 16.58
N LEU A 128 -2.23 6.97 15.82
CA LEU A 128 -1.73 8.23 16.36
C LEU A 128 -2.74 8.88 17.30
N PHE A 129 -4.01 8.91 16.93
CA PHE A 129 -5.06 9.48 17.77
C PHE A 129 -5.22 8.71 19.07
N SER A 130 -5.23 7.38 19.00
CA SER A 130 -5.25 6.52 20.19
C SER A 130 -4.07 6.80 21.11
N LYS A 131 -2.85 6.95 20.57
CA LYS A 131 -1.67 7.30 21.35
C LYS A 131 -1.80 8.68 22.01
N ILE A 132 -2.21 9.70 21.25
CA ILE A 132 -2.32 11.07 21.79
C ILE A 132 -3.37 11.11 22.91
N THR A 133 -4.54 10.50 22.70
CA THR A 133 -5.62 10.50 23.69
C THR A 133 -5.30 9.69 24.93
N SER A 134 -4.58 8.56 24.79
CA SER A 134 -4.12 7.77 25.95
C SER A 134 -3.15 8.55 26.85
N GLN A 135 -2.53 9.60 26.33
CA GLN A 135 -1.61 10.49 27.05
C GLN A 135 -2.27 11.83 27.45
N ASN A 136 -3.60 11.92 27.40
CA ASN A 136 -4.37 13.14 27.62
C ASN A 136 -3.96 14.31 26.72
N GLY A 137 -3.41 14.02 25.54
CA GLY A 137 -2.96 15.02 24.58
C GLY A 137 -4.14 15.60 23.76
N VAL A 138 -3.89 16.75 23.12
CA VAL A 138 -4.86 17.44 22.27
C VAL A 138 -4.75 16.95 20.83
N LEU A 139 -5.89 16.51 20.26
CA LEU A 139 -5.98 16.15 18.86
C LEU A 139 -6.11 17.40 17.99
N LYS A 140 -5.23 17.54 17.00
CA LYS A 140 -5.31 18.57 15.96
C LYS A 140 -5.90 17.97 14.70
N LEU A 141 -7.05 18.49 14.28
CA LEU A 141 -7.72 18.05 13.06
C LEU A 141 -7.43 19.03 11.91
N PHE A 142 -6.86 18.52 10.82
CA PHE A 142 -6.66 19.31 9.61
C PHE A 142 -8.00 19.52 8.90
N SER A 143 -8.18 20.69 8.26
CA SER A 143 -9.38 21.04 7.49
C SER A 143 -10.68 20.83 8.27
N GLY A 144 -10.64 21.07 9.60
CA GLY A 144 -11.80 20.91 10.47
C GLY A 144 -12.30 19.46 10.62
N GLY A 145 -11.47 18.47 10.32
CA GLY A 145 -11.82 17.05 10.45
C GLY A 145 -12.81 16.53 9.41
N LYS A 146 -13.05 17.25 8.33
CA LYS A 146 -14.04 16.89 7.30
C LYS A 146 -13.52 15.87 6.26
N GLN A 147 -12.29 15.43 6.37
CA GLN A 147 -11.69 14.49 5.41
C GLN A 147 -12.32 13.10 5.54
N LEU A 148 -12.76 12.54 4.42
CA LEU A 148 -13.13 11.13 4.34
C LEU A 148 -11.88 10.27 4.29
N LYS A 149 -11.86 9.18 5.05
CA LYS A 149 -10.77 8.21 5.10
C LYS A 149 -11.31 6.80 5.00
N SER A 150 -10.76 6.04 4.09
CA SER A 150 -10.97 4.59 4.03
C SER A 150 -10.03 3.93 5.04
N LEU A 151 -10.60 3.29 6.05
CA LEU A 151 -9.87 2.63 7.14
C LEU A 151 -10.14 1.13 7.10
N VAL A 152 -9.09 0.32 7.33
CA VAL A 152 -9.22 -1.13 7.41
C VAL A 152 -8.38 -1.67 8.56
N PRO A 153 -8.95 -2.52 9.44
CA PRO A 153 -8.18 -3.15 10.51
C PRO A 153 -7.12 -4.11 9.97
N LEU A 154 -5.95 -4.12 10.61
CA LEU A 154 -4.85 -5.01 10.22
C LEU A 154 -5.26 -6.49 10.22
N ILE A 155 -6.08 -6.89 11.19
CA ILE A 155 -6.57 -8.27 11.28
C ILE A 155 -7.44 -8.68 10.08
N ASP A 156 -8.24 -7.76 9.55
CA ASP A 156 -9.08 -8.03 8.39
C ASP A 156 -8.25 -8.07 7.11
N VAL A 157 -7.18 -7.25 7.03
CA VAL A 157 -6.19 -7.37 5.95
C VAL A 157 -5.54 -8.74 5.96
N ALA A 158 -5.09 -9.22 7.14
CA ALA A 158 -4.48 -10.54 7.27
C ALA A 158 -5.44 -11.67 6.86
N ARG A 159 -6.71 -11.59 7.28
CA ARG A 159 -7.77 -12.53 6.86
C ARG A 159 -8.00 -12.50 5.35
N CYS A 160 -8.04 -11.31 4.76
CA CYS A 160 -8.18 -11.14 3.31
C CYS A 160 -7.01 -11.79 2.56
N PHE A 161 -5.77 -11.56 3.00
CA PHE A 161 -4.60 -12.22 2.41
C PHE A 161 -4.72 -13.74 2.47
N LYS A 162 -5.10 -14.27 3.64
CA LYS A 162 -5.31 -15.71 3.81
C LYS A 162 -6.40 -16.26 2.88
N PHE A 163 -7.52 -15.55 2.75
CA PHE A 163 -8.61 -15.93 1.87
C PHE A 163 -8.20 -15.93 0.38
N MET A 164 -7.30 -15.01 -0.02
CA MET A 164 -6.83 -14.93 -1.40
C MET A 164 -5.79 -16.01 -1.77
N GLU A 165 -5.33 -16.80 -0.81
CA GLU A 165 -4.46 -17.96 -1.09
C GLU A 165 -5.25 -19.09 -1.78
N GLU A 166 -6.54 -19.23 -1.49
CA GLU A 166 -7.46 -20.19 -2.09
C GLU A 166 -7.82 -19.81 -3.53
#